data_92e79aee12fdaf6d2ef7691543211475
#
_entry.id   92e79aee12fdaf6d2ef7691543211475
#
_cell.length_a   1.000
_cell.length_b   1.000
_cell.length_c   1.000
_cell.angle_alpha   90.00
_cell.angle_beta   90.00
_cell.angle_gamma   90.00
#
_symmetry.space_group_name_H-M   'P 1'
#
loop_
_entity.id
_entity.type
_entity.pdbx_description
1 polymer ?
#
loop_
_entity_poly.entity_id
_entity_poly.type
_entity_poly.pdbx_seq_one_letter_code
_entity_poly.pdbx_strand_id
1 'polypeptide(L)'
;LAASVKECMKTASVDKITVKNIVEGCGLTRQTFYRNFLDKYDLINWYFDKLVLQSFEQIGMGHTVGESLTQKFAFIRAEKVFFTEAFRSDDRNSVKEHDFELILQFYRDLINRRTSRPLSEEIQFLLEMYCRGSVYMTVKWVLGGMKDSPEEMAKKLVEALPPKLARVFDELQLL
;
A
#
# COMPACT_ATOMS: atom_id res chain seq x y z
N LEU A 1 1.95 -10.60 -17.19
CA LEU A 1 1.03 -11.02 -16.12
C LEU A 1 0.35 -9.81 -15.47
N ALA A 2 1.10 -8.78 -15.01
CA ALA A 2 0.49 -7.60 -14.36
C ALA A 2 -0.49 -6.84 -15.28
N ALA A 3 -0.14 -6.63 -16.53
CA ALA A 3 -1.06 -6.02 -17.50
C ALA A 3 -2.33 -6.87 -17.69
N SER A 4 -2.17 -8.19 -17.77
CA SER A 4 -3.28 -9.12 -17.97
C SER A 4 -4.23 -9.16 -16.75
N VAL A 5 -3.70 -9.20 -15.52
CA VAL A 5 -4.58 -9.17 -14.35
C VAL A 5 -5.36 -7.84 -14.25
N LYS A 6 -4.75 -6.72 -14.63
CA LYS A 6 -5.44 -5.41 -14.72
C LYS A 6 -6.57 -5.42 -15.74
N GLU A 7 -6.37 -6.03 -16.91
CA GLU A 7 -7.44 -6.19 -17.90
C GLU A 7 -8.58 -7.06 -17.38
N CYS A 8 -8.26 -8.18 -16.69
CA CYS A 8 -9.27 -9.01 -16.03
C CYS A 8 -10.09 -8.22 -15.00
N MET A 9 -9.44 -7.33 -14.22
CA MET A 9 -10.11 -6.49 -13.22
C MET A 9 -11.10 -5.46 -13.79
N LYS A 10 -11.01 -5.15 -15.08
CA LYS A 10 -12.01 -4.26 -15.73
C LYS A 10 -13.39 -4.92 -15.87
N THR A 11 -13.44 -6.25 -15.85
CA THR A 11 -14.66 -7.03 -16.18
C THR A 11 -15.08 -7.99 -15.08
N ALA A 12 -14.22 -8.27 -14.12
CA ALA A 12 -14.48 -9.22 -13.04
C ALA A 12 -13.81 -8.78 -11.72
N SER A 13 -14.48 -9.08 -10.59
CA SER A 13 -13.86 -8.90 -9.27
C SER A 13 -12.65 -9.82 -9.09
N VAL A 14 -11.68 -9.39 -8.27
CA VAL A 14 -10.48 -10.18 -7.95
C VAL A 14 -10.82 -11.61 -7.55
N ASP A 15 -11.85 -11.81 -6.73
CA ASP A 15 -12.21 -13.13 -6.22
C ASP A 15 -12.63 -14.10 -7.33
N LYS A 16 -13.22 -13.58 -8.41
CA LYS A 16 -13.68 -14.38 -9.59
C LYS A 16 -12.58 -14.58 -10.64
N ILE A 17 -11.52 -13.78 -10.62
CA ILE A 17 -10.38 -13.93 -11.54
C ILE A 17 -9.62 -15.21 -11.19
N THR A 18 -9.29 -16.00 -12.20
CA THR A 18 -8.48 -17.23 -12.08
C THR A 18 -7.11 -17.05 -12.72
N VAL A 19 -6.13 -17.87 -12.30
CA VAL A 19 -4.82 -17.92 -12.96
C VAL A 19 -4.96 -18.25 -14.45
N LYS A 20 -5.98 -19.06 -14.82
CA LYS A 20 -6.29 -19.36 -16.22
C LYS A 20 -6.61 -18.08 -17.00
N ASN A 21 -7.51 -17.25 -16.50
CA ASN A 21 -7.87 -15.99 -17.14
C ASN A 21 -6.65 -15.09 -17.36
N ILE A 22 -5.78 -15.01 -16.32
CA ILE A 22 -4.58 -14.16 -16.37
C ILE A 22 -3.59 -14.63 -17.46
N VAL A 23 -3.29 -15.93 -17.50
CA VAL A 23 -2.29 -16.44 -18.47
C VAL A 23 -2.81 -16.45 -19.89
N GLU A 24 -4.10 -16.75 -20.10
CA GLU A 24 -4.75 -16.68 -21.43
C GLU A 24 -4.71 -15.25 -21.97
N GLY A 25 -4.95 -14.25 -21.10
CA GLY A 25 -4.91 -12.83 -21.49
C GLY A 25 -3.54 -12.30 -21.93
N CYS A 26 -2.46 -13.04 -21.69
CA CYS A 26 -1.10 -12.65 -22.07
C CYS A 26 -0.33 -13.74 -22.85
N GLY A 27 -1.00 -14.80 -23.29
CA GLY A 27 -0.39 -15.86 -24.09
C GLY A 27 0.65 -16.71 -23.32
N LEU A 28 0.57 -16.75 -21.99
CA LEU A 28 1.47 -17.54 -21.15
C LEU A 28 0.80 -18.84 -20.68
N THR A 29 1.61 -19.72 -20.08
CA THR A 29 1.12 -20.97 -19.49
C THR A 29 0.96 -20.85 -17.98
N ARG A 30 0.13 -21.70 -17.38
CA ARG A 30 0.05 -21.82 -15.91
C ARG A 30 1.41 -22.16 -15.28
N GLN A 31 2.20 -23.00 -15.94
CA GLN A 31 3.54 -23.34 -15.46
C GLN A 31 4.44 -22.09 -15.38
N THR A 32 4.36 -21.21 -16.38
CA THR A 32 5.10 -19.94 -16.37
C THR A 32 4.62 -19.04 -15.22
N PHE A 33 3.32 -19.02 -14.94
CA PHE A 33 2.77 -18.28 -13.82
C PHE A 33 3.36 -18.78 -12.48
N TYR A 34 3.23 -20.07 -12.20
CA TYR A 34 3.64 -20.67 -10.92
C TYR A 34 5.17 -20.75 -10.70
N ARG A 35 5.98 -20.45 -11.72
CA ARG A 35 7.43 -20.20 -11.55
C ARG A 35 7.72 -18.86 -10.88
N ASN A 36 6.80 -17.89 -10.95
CA ASN A 36 7.02 -16.52 -10.48
C ASN A 36 6.12 -16.14 -9.31
N PHE A 37 4.94 -16.72 -9.21
CA PHE A 37 3.92 -16.34 -8.22
C PHE A 37 3.23 -17.57 -7.65
N LEU A 38 2.94 -17.53 -6.35
CA LEU A 38 2.23 -18.60 -5.64
C LEU A 38 0.76 -18.67 -6.06
N ASP A 39 0.12 -17.52 -6.18
CA ASP A 39 -1.28 -17.37 -6.59
C ASP A 39 -1.53 -15.96 -7.19
N LYS A 40 -2.80 -15.68 -7.48
CA LYS A 40 -3.20 -14.38 -8.03
C LYS A 40 -2.98 -13.21 -7.06
N TYR A 41 -3.09 -13.46 -5.75
CA TYR A 41 -2.91 -12.41 -4.75
C TYR A 41 -1.42 -12.05 -4.62
N ASP A 42 -0.52 -13.03 -4.71
CA ASP A 42 0.92 -12.79 -4.76
C ASP A 42 1.31 -11.91 -5.98
N LEU A 43 0.74 -12.18 -7.16
CA LEU A 43 0.92 -11.30 -8.33
C LEU A 43 0.37 -9.88 -8.10
N ILE A 44 -0.81 -9.78 -7.49
CA ILE A 44 -1.47 -8.49 -7.23
C ILE A 44 -0.66 -7.69 -6.20
N ASN A 45 -0.22 -8.33 -5.12
CA ASN A 45 0.61 -7.72 -4.09
C ASN A 45 1.98 -7.29 -4.64
N TRP A 46 2.61 -8.13 -5.47
CA TRP A 46 3.84 -7.74 -6.17
C TRP A 46 3.65 -6.49 -7.05
N TYR A 47 2.52 -6.38 -7.76
CA TYR A 47 2.24 -5.19 -8.56
C TYR A 47 1.97 -3.96 -7.69
N PHE A 48 1.24 -4.14 -6.59
CA PHE A 48 1.05 -3.10 -5.58
C PHE A 48 2.39 -2.57 -5.06
N ASP A 49 3.32 -3.44 -4.69
CA ASP A 49 4.66 -3.07 -4.22
C ASP A 49 5.40 -2.21 -5.24
N LYS A 50 5.36 -2.58 -6.52
CA LYS A 50 5.97 -1.81 -7.60
C LYS A 50 5.48 -0.37 -7.69
N LEU A 51 4.21 -0.13 -7.33
CA LEU A 51 3.61 1.21 -7.38
C LEU A 51 3.87 2.01 -6.09
N VAL A 52 3.87 1.34 -4.94
CA VAL A 52 3.82 1.99 -3.64
C VAL A 52 5.21 2.16 -3.02
N LEU A 53 6.11 1.17 -3.15
CA LEU A 53 7.45 1.24 -2.56
C LEU A 53 8.25 2.44 -3.04
N GLN A 54 8.11 2.83 -4.32
CA GLN A 54 8.80 4.00 -4.85
C GLN A 54 8.49 5.30 -4.08
N SER A 55 7.26 5.43 -3.55
CA SER A 55 6.88 6.60 -2.75
C SER A 55 7.49 6.57 -1.35
N PHE A 56 7.69 5.37 -0.79
CA PHE A 56 8.25 5.21 0.55
C PHE A 56 9.78 5.25 0.58
N GLU A 57 10.45 4.77 -0.44
CA GLU A 57 11.92 4.76 -0.51
C GLU A 57 12.54 6.15 -0.37
N GLN A 58 11.80 7.19 -0.75
CA GLN A 58 12.25 8.59 -0.67
C GLN A 58 12.07 9.21 0.73
N ILE A 59 11.31 8.58 1.63
CA ILE A 59 11.10 9.11 3.00
C ILE A 59 12.42 9.19 3.74
N GLY A 60 12.75 10.39 4.18
CA GLY A 60 14.02 10.67 4.88
C GLY A 60 15.27 10.70 4.00
N MET A 61 15.13 10.59 2.67
CA MET A 61 16.17 10.85 1.69
C MET A 61 15.87 12.11 0.86
N GLY A 62 15.17 13.07 1.46
CA GLY A 62 14.79 14.33 0.86
C GLY A 62 13.27 14.55 0.81
N HIS A 63 12.45 13.52 1.04
CA HIS A 63 11.00 13.64 1.13
C HIS A 63 10.50 13.43 2.56
N THR A 64 9.48 14.20 2.92
CA THR A 64 8.71 14.01 4.14
C THR A 64 7.69 12.88 3.97
N VAL A 65 7.12 12.44 5.08
CA VAL A 65 5.98 11.50 5.08
C VAL A 65 4.81 12.08 4.27
N GLY A 66 4.53 13.38 4.41
CA GLY A 66 3.44 14.04 3.68
C GLY A 66 3.63 14.01 2.16
N GLU A 67 4.85 14.32 1.68
CA GLU A 67 5.17 14.27 0.25
C GLU A 67 5.08 12.85 -0.31
N SER A 68 5.59 11.87 0.44
CA SER A 68 5.54 10.46 0.04
C SER A 68 4.10 9.90 0.04
N LEU A 69 3.28 10.29 1.01
CA LEU A 69 1.85 9.96 1.01
C LEU A 69 1.13 10.59 -0.18
N THR A 70 1.43 11.85 -0.51
CA THR A 70 0.86 12.53 -1.70
C THR A 70 1.20 11.73 -2.96
N GLN A 71 2.45 11.31 -3.11
CA GLN A 71 2.89 10.50 -4.24
C GLN A 71 2.18 9.12 -4.28
N LYS A 72 2.08 8.43 -3.12
CA LYS A 72 1.30 7.17 -2.99
C LYS A 72 -0.14 7.38 -3.48
N PHE A 73 -0.83 8.41 -3.02
CA PHE A 73 -2.21 8.67 -3.40
C PHE A 73 -2.37 9.07 -4.86
N ALA A 74 -1.40 9.78 -5.44
CA ALA A 74 -1.37 10.07 -6.87
C ALA A 74 -1.26 8.78 -7.70
N PHE A 75 -0.40 7.82 -7.31
CA PHE A 75 -0.32 6.51 -7.95
C PHE A 75 -1.63 5.72 -7.82
N ILE A 76 -2.22 5.67 -6.62
CA ILE A 76 -3.50 5.00 -6.40
C ILE A 76 -4.58 5.59 -7.31
N ARG A 77 -4.63 6.91 -7.46
CA ARG A 77 -5.60 7.60 -8.32
C ARG A 77 -5.37 7.30 -9.81
N ALA A 78 -4.12 7.26 -10.26
CA ALA A 78 -3.75 6.93 -11.63
C ALA A 78 -4.16 5.49 -12.00
N GLU A 79 -4.04 4.56 -11.05
CA GLU A 79 -4.39 3.14 -11.19
C GLU A 79 -5.76 2.79 -10.56
N LYS A 80 -6.73 3.72 -10.67
CA LYS A 80 -8.04 3.64 -10.00
C LYS A 80 -8.73 2.29 -10.14
N VAL A 81 -8.77 1.70 -11.33
CA VAL A 81 -9.47 0.42 -11.58
C VAL A 81 -8.79 -0.69 -10.76
N PHE A 82 -7.46 -0.77 -10.84
CA PHE A 82 -6.70 -1.77 -10.09
C PHE A 82 -6.95 -1.66 -8.59
N PHE A 83 -6.75 -0.49 -7.99
CA PHE A 83 -6.90 -0.30 -6.56
C PHE A 83 -8.35 -0.49 -6.08
N THR A 84 -9.34 -0.07 -6.88
CA THR A 84 -10.75 -0.28 -6.52
C THR A 84 -11.07 -1.77 -6.43
N GLU A 85 -10.66 -2.57 -7.40
CA GLU A 85 -10.95 -4.00 -7.41
C GLU A 85 -10.08 -4.77 -6.39
N ALA A 86 -8.81 -4.40 -6.23
CA ALA A 86 -7.92 -5.01 -5.24
C ALA A 86 -8.42 -4.77 -3.80
N PHE A 87 -8.89 -3.55 -3.49
CA PHE A 87 -9.42 -3.22 -2.17
C PHE A 87 -10.85 -3.71 -1.90
N ARG A 88 -11.58 -4.19 -2.91
CA ARG A 88 -12.88 -4.87 -2.71
C ARG A 88 -12.76 -6.30 -2.21
N SER A 89 -11.65 -6.96 -2.47
CA SER A 89 -11.44 -8.32 -1.99
C SER A 89 -11.33 -8.36 -0.46
N ASP A 90 -12.01 -9.31 0.17
CA ASP A 90 -11.96 -9.57 1.61
C ASP A 90 -11.10 -10.80 1.96
N ASP A 91 -10.36 -11.32 0.98
CA ASP A 91 -9.40 -12.40 1.23
C ASP A 91 -8.30 -11.92 2.20
N ARG A 92 -7.86 -12.80 3.10
CA ARG A 92 -6.80 -12.50 4.06
C ARG A 92 -5.44 -12.19 3.41
N ASN A 93 -5.21 -12.64 2.18
CA ASN A 93 -4.03 -12.34 1.38
C ASN A 93 -4.23 -11.10 0.49
N SER A 94 -5.31 -10.32 0.74
CA SER A 94 -5.66 -9.14 -0.03
C SER A 94 -4.64 -8.02 0.15
N VAL A 95 -4.67 -7.09 -0.80
CA VAL A 95 -3.84 -5.87 -0.76
C VAL A 95 -4.02 -5.07 0.53
N LYS A 96 -5.17 -5.12 1.20
CA LYS A 96 -5.42 -4.42 2.48
C LYS A 96 -4.49 -4.89 3.59
N GLU A 97 -4.38 -6.20 3.78
CA GLU A 97 -3.48 -6.77 4.79
C GLU A 97 -2.02 -6.60 4.38
N HIS A 98 -1.72 -6.80 3.11
CA HIS A 98 -0.38 -6.59 2.56
C HIS A 98 0.10 -5.13 2.71
N ASP A 99 -0.73 -4.13 2.39
CA ASP A 99 -0.41 -2.70 2.59
C ASP A 99 -0.12 -2.40 4.06
N PHE A 100 -0.92 -2.95 4.98
CA PHE A 100 -0.69 -2.77 6.40
C PHE A 100 0.67 -3.33 6.86
N GLU A 101 0.98 -4.58 6.51
CA GLU A 101 2.24 -5.21 6.88
C GLU A 101 3.44 -4.46 6.29
N LEU A 102 3.33 -4.05 5.02
CA LEU A 102 4.36 -3.32 4.29
C LEU A 102 4.68 -1.98 4.96
N ILE A 103 3.67 -1.14 5.21
CA ILE A 103 3.89 0.18 5.79
C ILE A 103 4.33 0.11 7.25
N LEU A 104 3.81 -0.84 8.02
CA LEU A 104 4.22 -1.04 9.41
C LEU A 104 5.69 -1.45 9.50
N GLN A 105 6.09 -2.43 8.68
CA GLN A 105 7.49 -2.87 8.63
C GLN A 105 8.41 -1.75 8.15
N PHE A 106 8.00 -1.02 7.10
CA PHE A 106 8.78 0.11 6.59
C PHE A 106 9.06 1.17 7.68
N TYR A 107 8.05 1.62 8.41
CA TYR A 107 8.24 2.61 9.47
C TYR A 107 9.04 2.07 10.66
N ARG A 108 8.84 0.81 11.05
CA ARG A 108 9.68 0.17 12.08
C ARG A 108 11.15 0.19 11.69
N ASP A 109 11.46 -0.22 10.48
CA ASP A 109 12.84 -0.26 9.97
C ASP A 109 13.45 1.14 9.85
N LEU A 110 12.66 2.11 9.38
CA LEU A 110 13.10 3.50 9.25
C LEU A 110 13.46 4.10 10.62
N ILE A 111 12.58 3.95 11.61
CA ILE A 111 12.80 4.49 12.96
C ILE A 111 13.98 3.77 13.61
N ASN A 112 14.03 2.44 13.59
CA ASN A 112 15.12 1.66 14.18
C ASN A 112 16.49 2.02 13.59
N ARG A 113 16.58 2.17 12.26
CA ARG A 113 17.83 2.59 11.60
C ARG A 113 18.28 3.98 12.01
N ARG A 114 17.36 4.92 12.19
CA ARG A 114 17.69 6.30 12.54
C ARG A 114 17.95 6.53 14.02
N THR A 115 17.28 5.80 14.90
CA THR A 115 17.45 5.93 16.35
C THR A 115 18.54 5.01 16.90
N SER A 116 18.95 3.98 16.16
CA SER A 116 19.82 2.90 16.64
C SER A 116 19.30 2.24 17.94
N ARG A 117 18.00 2.32 18.19
CA ARG A 117 17.33 1.78 19.37
C ARG A 117 16.02 1.09 18.95
N PRO A 118 15.65 -0.02 19.61
CA PRO A 118 14.36 -0.63 19.38
C PRO A 118 13.24 0.33 19.82
N LEU A 119 12.12 0.28 19.09
CA LEU A 119 10.91 1.02 19.45
C LEU A 119 10.41 0.58 20.82
N SER A 120 10.00 1.54 21.66
CA SER A 120 9.29 1.21 22.90
C SER A 120 7.94 0.57 22.59
N GLU A 121 7.41 -0.25 23.49
CA GLU A 121 6.10 -0.88 23.34
C GLU A 121 4.99 0.14 23.06
N GLU A 122 5.04 1.31 23.70
CA GLU A 122 4.10 2.38 23.50
C GLU A 122 4.15 2.91 22.04
N ILE A 123 5.34 3.17 21.52
CA ILE A 123 5.49 3.67 20.14
C ILE A 123 5.11 2.58 19.13
N GLN A 124 5.42 1.31 19.40
CA GLN A 124 4.97 0.20 18.56
C GLN A 124 3.45 0.14 18.48
N PHE A 125 2.75 0.25 19.61
CA PHE A 125 1.30 0.25 19.65
C PHE A 125 0.70 1.42 18.87
N LEU A 126 1.22 2.64 19.07
CA LEU A 126 0.75 3.84 18.35
C LEU A 126 0.99 3.73 16.84
N LEU A 127 2.14 3.20 16.45
CA LEU A 127 2.49 3.00 15.04
C LEU A 127 1.57 1.98 14.38
N GLU A 128 1.30 0.86 15.05
CA GLU A 128 0.40 -0.17 14.55
C GLU A 128 -1.03 0.35 14.37
N MET A 129 -1.56 1.04 15.39
CA MET A 129 -2.87 1.70 15.31
C MET A 129 -2.94 2.71 14.15
N TYR A 130 -1.90 3.55 14.02
CA TYR A 130 -1.83 4.54 12.96
C TYR A 130 -1.79 3.89 11.57
N CYS A 131 -0.97 2.87 11.37
CA CYS A 131 -0.88 2.14 10.11
C CYS A 131 -2.22 1.45 9.76
N ARG A 132 -2.88 0.78 10.72
CA ARG A 132 -4.22 0.20 10.50
C ARG A 132 -5.25 1.25 10.12
N GLY A 133 -5.30 2.36 10.84
CA GLY A 133 -6.18 3.49 10.55
C GLY A 133 -5.91 4.08 9.17
N SER A 134 -4.64 4.26 8.81
CA SER A 134 -4.22 4.81 7.51
C SER A 134 -4.67 3.92 6.35
N VAL A 135 -4.49 2.60 6.44
CA VAL A 135 -4.96 1.67 5.42
C VAL A 135 -6.48 1.69 5.32
N TYR A 136 -7.19 1.63 6.46
CA TYR A 136 -8.64 1.69 6.48
C TYR A 136 -9.16 2.98 5.79
N MET A 137 -8.58 4.13 6.11
CA MET A 137 -8.98 5.41 5.50
C MET A 137 -8.62 5.48 4.01
N THR A 138 -7.50 4.88 3.59
CA THR A 138 -7.12 4.73 2.18
C THR A 138 -8.16 3.90 1.43
N VAL A 139 -8.52 2.74 1.95
CA VAL A 139 -9.57 1.87 1.36
C VAL A 139 -10.91 2.61 1.26
N LYS A 140 -11.32 3.29 2.34
CA LYS A 140 -12.54 4.08 2.36
C LYS A 140 -12.55 5.20 1.31
N TRP A 141 -11.42 5.89 1.15
CA TRP A 141 -11.26 6.92 0.12
C TRP A 141 -11.35 6.34 -1.30
N VAL A 142 -10.67 5.23 -1.57
CA VAL A 142 -10.70 4.56 -2.88
C VAL A 142 -12.11 4.10 -3.22
N LEU A 143 -12.75 3.33 -2.33
CA LEU A 143 -14.08 2.78 -2.53
C LEU A 143 -15.17 3.87 -2.52
N GLY A 144 -14.92 5.00 -1.87
CA GLY A 144 -15.77 6.20 -1.86
C GLY A 144 -15.64 7.08 -3.12
N GLY A 145 -14.81 6.67 -4.10
CA GLY A 145 -14.65 7.34 -5.39
C GLY A 145 -13.52 8.36 -5.47
N MET A 146 -12.62 8.41 -4.46
CA MET A 146 -11.43 9.29 -4.43
C MET A 146 -11.77 10.77 -4.54
N LYS A 147 -12.74 11.23 -3.73
CA LYS A 147 -13.28 12.61 -3.80
C LYS A 147 -12.26 13.66 -3.40
N ASP A 148 -11.51 13.41 -2.31
CA ASP A 148 -10.41 14.28 -1.90
C ASP A 148 -9.24 14.15 -2.89
N SER A 149 -8.46 15.21 -3.05
CA SER A 149 -7.20 15.14 -3.81
C SER A 149 -6.14 14.28 -3.08
N PRO A 150 -5.10 13.81 -3.78
CA PRO A 150 -3.96 13.16 -3.14
C PRO A 150 -3.35 13.98 -2.01
N GLU A 151 -3.21 15.28 -2.20
CA GLU A 151 -2.65 16.23 -1.24
C GLU A 151 -3.53 16.36 0.00
N GLU A 152 -4.85 16.50 -0.19
CA GLU A 152 -5.81 16.57 0.91
C GLU A 152 -5.83 15.28 1.72
N MET A 153 -5.76 14.14 1.05
CA MET A 153 -5.73 12.83 1.71
C MET A 153 -4.44 12.62 2.50
N ALA A 154 -3.29 12.99 1.92
CA ALA A 154 -1.99 12.95 2.60
C ALA A 154 -1.98 13.87 3.83
N LYS A 155 -2.45 15.11 3.69
CA LYS A 155 -2.57 16.07 4.79
C LYS A 155 -3.40 15.51 5.95
N LYS A 156 -4.58 14.95 5.66
CA LYS A 156 -5.45 14.33 6.69
C LYS A 156 -4.74 13.21 7.46
N LEU A 157 -3.95 12.38 6.78
CA LEU A 157 -3.21 11.31 7.45
C LEU A 157 -2.04 11.83 8.29
N VAL A 158 -1.33 12.86 7.83
CA VAL A 158 -0.28 13.50 8.63
C VAL A 158 -0.87 14.16 9.89
N GLU A 159 -1.98 14.88 9.75
CA GLU A 159 -2.69 15.51 10.88
C GLU A 159 -3.27 14.50 11.88
N ALA A 160 -3.54 13.26 11.43
CA ALA A 160 -4.03 12.17 12.28
C ALA A 160 -2.94 11.42 13.05
N LEU A 161 -1.65 11.79 12.89
CA LEU A 161 -0.57 11.18 13.66
C LEU A 161 -0.80 11.33 15.16
N PRO A 162 -0.71 10.25 15.95
CA PRO A 162 -0.70 10.35 17.40
C PRO A 162 0.42 11.30 17.88
N PRO A 163 0.16 12.20 18.86
CA PRO A 163 1.14 13.24 19.23
C PRO A 163 2.54 12.74 19.59
N LYS A 164 2.63 11.58 20.25
CA LYS A 164 3.93 10.97 20.59
C LYS A 164 4.65 10.41 19.35
N LEU A 165 3.90 9.83 18.43
CA LEU A 165 4.47 9.36 17.16
C LEU A 165 4.89 10.53 16.27
N ALA A 166 4.11 11.60 16.24
CA ALA A 166 4.44 12.83 15.52
C ALA A 166 5.76 13.44 16.03
N ARG A 167 6.00 13.46 17.35
CA ARG A 167 7.29 13.91 17.91
C ARG A 167 8.47 13.06 17.43
N VAL A 168 8.31 11.73 17.42
CA VAL A 168 9.35 10.84 16.90
C VAL A 168 9.64 11.14 15.43
N PHE A 169 8.62 11.38 14.62
CA PHE A 169 8.80 11.71 13.21
C PHE A 169 9.45 13.08 13.02
N ASP A 170 9.09 14.07 13.84
CA ASP A 170 9.68 15.41 13.82
C ASP A 170 11.16 15.37 14.22
N GLU A 171 11.50 14.68 15.31
CA GLU A 171 12.91 14.47 15.75
C GLU A 171 13.76 13.78 14.66
N LEU A 172 13.14 12.95 13.84
CA LEU A 172 13.79 12.25 12.72
C LEU A 172 13.76 13.05 11.40
N GLN A 173 13.20 14.27 11.42
CA GLN A 173 13.03 15.14 10.24
C GLN A 173 12.23 14.44 9.11
N LEU A 174 11.13 13.80 9.48
CA LEU A 174 10.25 13.08 8.55
C LEU A 174 8.93 13.82 8.28
N LEU A 175 8.64 14.92 9.03
CA LEU A 175 7.45 15.77 8.85
C LEU A 175 7.76 17.05 8.10
#